data_f6a64300a51331e55acf6ef4f03837a9
#
_entry.id   f6a64300a51331e55acf6ef4f03837a9
#
_cell.length_a   1.000
_cell.length_b   1.000
_cell.length_c   1.000
_cell.angle_alpha   90.00
_cell.angle_beta   90.00
_cell.angle_gamma   90.00
#
_symmetry.space_group_name_H-M   'P 1'
#
loop_
_entity.id
_entity.type
_entity.pdbx_description
1 polymer ?
#
loop_
_entity_poly.entity_id
_entity_poly.type
_entity_poly.pdbx_seq_one_letter_code
_entity_poly.pdbx_strand_id
1 'polypeptide(L)'
;NLHHCVHLAILGGLMAKWMGLNGIDRQNLVLAGLFLDIGKQFIEKDLLEKKGRLTEEEFDILKNHVVDSFKLLESSDLSGRADLMNGVIQHHERNDGSGYPSGLEGDQISTFGKVLAVLDSYDAMASSRTYAEKRSPFEVFKILYADVLDGKLDSEYAVLFMRKLNAALNGCWLRLSDGTAGRIVYIDESRVTAMPVVQLADGGLIDLNT
;
A
#
# COMPACT_ATOMS: atom_id res chain seq x y z
N ASN A 1 -6.13 13.10 2.10
CA ASN A 1 -6.75 11.76 1.94
C ASN A 1 -7.16 11.43 0.49
N LEU A 2 -7.74 12.38 -0.27
CA LEU A 2 -8.21 12.09 -1.64
C LEU A 2 -7.09 11.54 -2.55
N HIS A 3 -5.88 12.11 -2.52
CA HIS A 3 -4.75 11.60 -3.31
C HIS A 3 -4.41 10.16 -2.93
N HIS A 4 -4.39 9.83 -1.65
CA HIS A 4 -4.17 8.47 -1.16
C HIS A 4 -5.20 7.49 -1.72
N CYS A 5 -6.49 7.77 -1.60
CA CYS A 5 -7.55 6.92 -2.16
C CYS A 5 -7.44 6.74 -3.68
N VAL A 6 -7.10 7.81 -4.42
CA VAL A 6 -6.87 7.74 -5.86
C VAL A 6 -5.64 6.88 -6.19
N HIS A 7 -4.55 7.02 -5.43
CA HIS A 7 -3.37 6.15 -5.59
C HIS A 7 -3.73 4.69 -5.33
N LEU A 8 -4.47 4.40 -4.25
CA LEU A 8 -4.89 3.04 -3.94
C LEU A 8 -5.83 2.45 -5.00
N ALA A 9 -6.70 3.25 -5.59
CA ALA A 9 -7.53 2.81 -6.72
C ALA A 9 -6.67 2.46 -7.95
N ILE A 10 -5.66 3.27 -8.28
CA ILE A 10 -4.72 3.00 -9.38
C ILE A 10 -3.89 1.74 -9.08
N LEU A 11 -3.31 1.64 -7.89
CA LEU A 11 -2.51 0.48 -7.47
C LEU A 11 -3.37 -0.78 -7.42
N GLY A 12 -4.62 -0.69 -6.94
CA GLY A 12 -5.60 -1.78 -6.96
C GLY A 12 -5.90 -2.27 -8.38
N GLY A 13 -6.05 -1.34 -9.33
CA GLY A 13 -6.23 -1.68 -10.76
C GLY A 13 -5.01 -2.37 -11.37
N LEU A 14 -3.80 -1.95 -11.02
CA LEU A 14 -2.55 -2.59 -11.42
C LEU A 14 -2.43 -3.98 -10.79
N MET A 15 -2.69 -4.09 -9.49
CA MET A 15 -2.62 -5.35 -8.77
C MET A 15 -3.64 -6.35 -9.31
N ALA A 16 -4.87 -5.93 -9.58
CA ALA A 16 -5.90 -6.75 -10.22
C ALA A 16 -5.42 -7.30 -11.58
N LYS A 17 -4.76 -6.46 -12.40
CA LYS A 17 -4.16 -6.90 -13.66
C LYS A 17 -3.06 -7.95 -13.43
N TRP A 18 -2.19 -7.75 -12.45
CA TRP A 18 -1.09 -8.66 -12.15
C TRP A 18 -1.56 -9.99 -11.57
N MET A 19 -2.66 -9.98 -10.84
CA MET A 19 -3.35 -11.17 -10.32
C MET A 19 -4.19 -11.89 -11.37
N GLY A 20 -4.36 -11.32 -12.58
CA GLY A 20 -5.22 -11.89 -13.63
C GLY A 20 -6.71 -11.69 -13.39
N LEU A 21 -7.11 -10.81 -12.48
CA LEU A 21 -8.51 -10.47 -12.24
C LEU A 21 -9.12 -9.72 -13.45
N ASN A 22 -10.36 -10.00 -13.74
CA ASN A 22 -11.08 -9.36 -14.86
C ASN A 22 -12.48 -8.91 -14.43
N GLY A 23 -13.18 -8.21 -15.35
CA GLY A 23 -14.57 -7.83 -15.18
C GLY A 23 -14.85 -7.16 -13.85
N ILE A 24 -15.79 -7.74 -13.11
CA ILE A 24 -16.32 -7.17 -11.86
C ILE A 24 -15.28 -7.20 -10.72
N ASP A 25 -14.42 -8.23 -10.67
CA ASP A 25 -13.43 -8.36 -9.58
C ASP A 25 -12.38 -7.25 -9.64
N ARG A 26 -11.93 -6.91 -10.87
CA ARG A 26 -11.06 -5.75 -11.08
C ARG A 26 -11.73 -4.46 -10.65
N GLN A 27 -12.98 -4.25 -11.04
CA GLN A 27 -13.73 -3.08 -10.61
C GLN A 27 -13.89 -3.02 -9.10
N ASN A 28 -14.19 -4.15 -8.46
CA ASN A 28 -14.35 -4.23 -7.02
C ASN A 28 -13.07 -3.86 -6.28
N LEU A 29 -11.90 -4.34 -6.72
CA LEU A 29 -10.63 -4.00 -6.08
C LEU A 29 -10.26 -2.50 -6.25
N VAL A 30 -10.55 -1.93 -7.44
CA VAL A 30 -10.37 -0.48 -7.68
C VAL A 30 -11.26 0.35 -6.78
N LEU A 31 -12.55 0.00 -6.69
CA LEU A 31 -13.52 0.71 -5.85
C LEU A 31 -13.22 0.54 -4.36
N ALA A 32 -12.80 -0.65 -3.93
CA ALA A 32 -12.37 -0.86 -2.55
C ALA A 32 -11.18 0.05 -2.19
N GLY A 33 -10.16 0.15 -3.04
CA GLY A 33 -9.04 1.09 -2.85
C GLY A 33 -9.47 2.56 -2.88
N LEU A 34 -10.52 2.92 -3.65
CA LEU A 34 -11.04 4.29 -3.67
C LEU A 34 -11.80 4.66 -2.39
N PHE A 35 -12.52 3.70 -1.80
CA PHE A 35 -13.46 3.97 -0.72
C PHE A 35 -13.05 3.48 0.66
N LEU A 36 -11.91 2.76 0.80
CA LEU A 36 -11.50 2.17 2.08
C LEU A 36 -11.42 3.19 3.23
N ASP A 37 -11.09 4.42 2.92
CA ASP A 37 -10.87 5.52 3.85
C ASP A 37 -12.02 6.55 3.91
N ILE A 38 -13.15 6.30 3.23
CA ILE A 38 -14.25 7.27 3.16
C ILE A 38 -14.84 7.58 4.54
N GLY A 39 -14.76 6.66 5.49
CA GLY A 39 -15.21 6.84 6.88
C GLY A 39 -14.39 7.88 7.65
N LYS A 40 -13.19 8.24 7.20
CA LYS A 40 -12.37 9.30 7.81
C LYS A 40 -13.05 10.67 7.79
N GLN A 41 -14.09 10.87 6.98
CA GLN A 41 -14.90 12.09 6.99
C GLN A 41 -15.63 12.33 8.33
N PHE A 42 -15.84 11.29 9.14
CA PHE A 42 -16.48 11.39 10.45
C PHE A 42 -15.51 11.64 11.60
N ILE A 43 -14.21 11.66 11.31
CA ILE A 43 -13.16 11.93 12.29
C ILE A 43 -12.84 13.42 12.28
N GLU A 44 -12.70 13.99 13.47
CA GLU A 44 -12.33 15.40 13.61
C GLU A 44 -11.01 15.69 12.90
N LYS A 45 -10.99 16.82 12.20
CA LYS A 45 -9.83 17.25 11.40
C LYS A 45 -8.57 17.38 12.24
N ASP A 46 -8.69 17.92 13.45
CA ASP A 46 -7.57 18.11 14.37
C ASP A 46 -6.91 16.80 14.75
N LEU A 47 -7.70 15.71 14.89
CA LEU A 47 -7.17 14.37 15.14
C LEU A 47 -6.46 13.80 13.90
N LEU A 48 -7.05 13.97 12.70
CA LEU A 48 -6.44 13.51 11.45
C LEU A 48 -5.13 14.23 11.10
N GLU A 49 -5.00 15.49 11.50
CA GLU A 49 -3.84 16.35 11.22
C GLU A 49 -2.89 16.46 12.41
N LYS A 50 -3.14 15.71 13.48
CA LYS A 50 -2.32 15.75 14.71
C LYS A 50 -0.88 15.40 14.41
N LYS A 51 0.04 16.27 14.85
CA LYS A 51 1.48 16.04 14.77
C LYS A 51 1.93 15.22 15.99
N GLY A 52 2.60 14.11 15.74
CA GLY A 52 3.13 13.25 16.80
C GLY A 52 2.34 11.97 17.01
N ARG A 53 2.58 11.31 18.14
CA ARG A 53 1.91 10.05 18.45
C ARG A 53 0.49 10.31 18.96
N LEU A 54 -0.44 9.48 18.50
CA LEU A 54 -1.79 9.41 19.04
C LEU A 54 -1.76 8.73 20.41
N THR A 55 -2.67 9.12 21.32
CA THR A 55 -2.97 8.32 22.53
C THR A 55 -3.72 7.04 22.12
N GLU A 56 -3.87 6.11 23.05
CA GLU A 56 -4.65 4.89 22.79
C GLU A 56 -6.10 5.23 22.43
N GLU A 57 -6.73 6.16 23.16
CA GLU A 57 -8.10 6.60 22.92
C GLU A 57 -8.25 7.27 21.54
N GLU A 58 -7.30 8.14 21.16
CA GLU A 58 -7.28 8.79 19.85
C GLU A 58 -7.10 7.76 18.72
N PHE A 59 -6.27 6.76 18.96
CA PHE A 59 -6.05 5.70 17.99
C PHE A 59 -7.30 4.81 17.84
N ASP A 60 -8.02 4.54 18.94
CA ASP A 60 -9.28 3.82 18.91
C ASP A 60 -10.35 4.58 18.12
N ILE A 61 -10.43 5.90 18.29
CA ILE A 61 -11.31 6.75 17.46
C ILE A 61 -10.90 6.65 15.98
N LEU A 62 -9.58 6.71 15.69
CA LEU A 62 -9.10 6.61 14.31
C LEU A 62 -9.45 5.27 13.67
N LYS A 63 -9.34 4.15 14.41
CA LYS A 63 -9.69 2.81 13.90
C LYS A 63 -11.13 2.69 13.44
N ASN A 64 -12.05 3.47 14.01
CA ASN A 64 -13.47 3.42 13.63
C ASN A 64 -13.74 3.78 12.18
N HIS A 65 -12.82 4.51 11.48
CA HIS A 65 -13.03 4.85 10.06
C HIS A 65 -13.29 3.63 9.19
N VAL A 66 -12.72 2.48 9.54
CA VAL A 66 -12.88 1.23 8.78
C VAL A 66 -14.33 0.77 8.82
N VAL A 67 -14.91 0.74 10.04
CA VAL A 67 -16.30 0.37 10.26
C VAL A 67 -17.25 1.41 9.65
N ASP A 68 -16.93 2.68 9.75
CA ASP A 68 -17.72 3.76 9.18
C ASP A 68 -17.68 3.75 7.64
N SER A 69 -16.53 3.42 7.04
CA SER A 69 -16.44 3.19 5.59
C SER A 69 -17.32 2.04 5.15
N PHE A 70 -17.29 0.93 5.88
CA PHE A 70 -18.15 -0.23 5.60
C PHE A 70 -19.64 0.13 5.69
N LYS A 71 -20.08 0.80 6.75
CA LYS A 71 -21.48 1.22 6.93
C LYS A 71 -21.98 2.14 5.82
N LEU A 72 -21.14 3.08 5.37
CA LEU A 72 -21.48 3.95 4.25
C LEU A 72 -21.73 3.16 2.97
N LEU A 73 -20.84 2.20 2.68
CA LEU A 73 -20.98 1.36 1.49
C LEU A 73 -22.14 0.36 1.60
N GLU A 74 -22.41 -0.15 2.81
CA GLU A 74 -23.55 -1.03 3.08
C GLU A 74 -24.89 -0.35 2.75
N SER A 75 -24.97 0.97 2.90
CA SER A 75 -26.15 1.76 2.54
C SER A 75 -26.21 2.19 1.06
N SER A 76 -25.28 1.73 0.23
CA SER A 76 -25.16 2.06 -1.19
C SER A 76 -25.45 0.88 -2.12
N ASP A 77 -25.46 1.12 -3.42
CA ASP A 77 -25.59 0.07 -4.46
C ASP A 77 -24.38 -0.88 -4.50
N LEU A 78 -23.34 -0.64 -3.68
CA LEU A 78 -22.15 -1.48 -3.57
C LEU A 78 -22.28 -2.57 -2.49
N SER A 79 -23.33 -2.54 -1.67
CA SER A 79 -23.54 -3.46 -0.54
C SER A 79 -23.52 -4.95 -0.91
N GLY A 80 -24.00 -5.29 -2.12
CA GLY A 80 -23.99 -6.68 -2.62
C GLY A 80 -22.64 -7.19 -3.13
N ARG A 81 -21.57 -6.36 -3.09
CA ARG A 81 -20.23 -6.72 -3.59
C ARG A 81 -19.35 -7.20 -2.47
N ALA A 82 -19.50 -8.49 -2.09
CA ALA A 82 -18.85 -9.06 -0.89
C ALA A 82 -17.32 -8.84 -0.85
N ASP A 83 -16.61 -9.06 -1.98
CA ASP A 83 -15.15 -8.89 -2.01
C ASP A 83 -14.74 -7.43 -1.80
N LEU A 84 -15.47 -6.47 -2.38
CA LEU A 84 -15.25 -5.05 -2.14
C LEU A 84 -15.45 -4.70 -0.67
N MET A 85 -16.58 -5.13 -0.10
CA MET A 85 -16.94 -4.86 1.29
C MET A 85 -15.92 -5.45 2.27
N ASN A 86 -15.50 -6.70 2.03
CA ASN A 86 -14.44 -7.35 2.80
C ASN A 86 -13.11 -6.61 2.66
N GLY A 87 -12.74 -6.19 1.45
CA GLY A 87 -11.53 -5.40 1.24
C GLY A 87 -11.52 -4.12 2.05
N VAL A 88 -12.64 -3.39 2.06
CA VAL A 88 -12.77 -2.13 2.80
C VAL A 88 -12.66 -2.34 4.30
N ILE A 89 -13.37 -3.33 4.88
CA ILE A 89 -13.37 -3.51 6.34
C ILE A 89 -12.09 -4.18 6.86
N GLN A 90 -11.33 -4.88 6.00
CA GLN A 90 -10.17 -5.70 6.41
C GLN A 90 -8.80 -5.11 6.02
N HIS A 91 -8.72 -3.93 5.38
CA HIS A 91 -7.44 -3.42 4.88
C HIS A 91 -6.41 -3.08 5.98
N HIS A 92 -6.84 -2.96 7.21
CA HIS A 92 -5.96 -2.81 8.36
C HIS A 92 -5.81 -4.10 9.19
N GLU A 93 -6.38 -5.22 8.76
CA GLU A 93 -6.05 -6.51 9.36
C GLU A 93 -4.60 -6.89 9.03
N ARG A 94 -4.01 -7.72 9.86
CA ARG A 94 -2.64 -8.22 9.72
C ARG A 94 -2.66 -9.74 9.88
N ASN A 95 -1.90 -10.46 9.08
CA ASN A 95 -1.92 -11.93 9.06
C ASN A 95 -1.59 -12.57 10.42
N ASP A 96 -0.87 -11.86 11.30
CA ASP A 96 -0.53 -12.27 12.66
C ASP A 96 -1.64 -11.96 13.70
N GLY A 97 -2.78 -11.42 13.29
CA GLY A 97 -3.89 -11.02 14.16
C GLY A 97 -3.69 -9.70 14.90
N SER A 98 -2.57 -9.00 14.69
CA SER A 98 -2.31 -7.71 15.33
C SER A 98 -3.07 -6.53 14.73
N GLY A 99 -3.85 -6.78 13.67
CA GLY A 99 -4.62 -5.78 12.94
C GLY A 99 -5.95 -5.42 13.59
N TYR A 100 -6.76 -4.69 12.85
CA TYR A 100 -8.11 -4.27 13.26
C TYR A 100 -9.05 -4.17 12.05
N PRO A 101 -10.38 -4.17 12.25
CA PRO A 101 -11.11 -4.03 13.50
C PRO A 101 -11.36 -5.35 14.25
N SER A 102 -11.18 -6.51 13.61
CA SER A 102 -11.59 -7.80 14.15
C SER A 102 -10.44 -8.68 14.65
N GLY A 103 -9.17 -8.31 14.34
CA GLY A 103 -7.99 -9.12 14.68
C GLY A 103 -8.00 -10.47 13.94
N LEU A 104 -8.37 -10.45 12.66
CA LEU A 104 -8.40 -11.65 11.82
C LEU A 104 -6.97 -12.15 11.53
N GLU A 105 -6.81 -13.48 11.46
CA GLU A 105 -5.51 -14.12 11.20
C GLU A 105 -5.52 -14.89 9.87
N GLY A 106 -4.42 -14.81 9.15
CA GLY A 106 -4.15 -15.67 7.99
C GLY A 106 -5.31 -15.75 7.00
N ASP A 107 -5.86 -16.95 6.82
CA ASP A 107 -6.92 -17.21 5.83
C ASP A 107 -8.31 -16.67 6.22
N GLN A 108 -8.47 -16.11 7.41
CA GLN A 108 -9.69 -15.39 7.79
C GLN A 108 -9.76 -14.03 7.08
N ILE A 109 -8.61 -13.48 6.67
CA ILE A 109 -8.55 -12.23 5.92
C ILE A 109 -8.82 -12.54 4.44
N SER A 110 -9.77 -11.82 3.85
CA SER A 110 -10.10 -11.97 2.44
C SER A 110 -8.93 -11.57 1.53
N THR A 111 -8.91 -12.10 0.31
CA THR A 111 -7.92 -11.72 -0.71
C THR A 111 -7.81 -10.20 -0.88
N PHE A 112 -8.93 -9.50 -0.96
CA PHE A 112 -8.91 -8.03 -1.12
C PHE A 112 -8.41 -7.31 0.13
N GLY A 113 -8.72 -7.81 1.32
CA GLY A 113 -8.16 -7.31 2.58
C GLY A 113 -6.63 -7.41 2.59
N LYS A 114 -6.09 -8.61 2.28
CA LYS A 114 -4.64 -8.85 2.19
C LYS A 114 -3.96 -7.95 1.15
N VAL A 115 -4.54 -7.82 -0.04
CA VAL A 115 -4.02 -6.97 -1.11
C VAL A 115 -4.01 -5.50 -0.69
N LEU A 116 -5.13 -4.99 -0.18
CA LEU A 116 -5.24 -3.59 0.23
C LEU A 116 -4.35 -3.27 1.42
N ALA A 117 -4.12 -4.21 2.35
CA ALA A 117 -3.15 -4.03 3.43
C ALA A 117 -1.73 -3.76 2.91
N VAL A 118 -1.30 -4.46 1.85
CA VAL A 118 0.00 -4.23 1.19
C VAL A 118 0.04 -2.87 0.51
N LEU A 119 -0.99 -2.54 -0.29
CA LEU A 119 -1.05 -1.31 -1.07
C LEU A 119 -1.14 -0.07 -0.18
N ASP A 120 -1.95 -0.14 0.89
CA ASP A 120 -2.10 0.93 1.88
C ASP A 120 -0.77 1.17 2.61
N SER A 121 -0.11 0.11 3.09
CA SER A 121 1.20 0.20 3.73
C SER A 121 2.24 0.83 2.81
N TYR A 122 2.25 0.44 1.52
CA TYR A 122 3.14 1.04 0.54
C TYR A 122 2.87 2.52 0.33
N ASP A 123 1.63 2.91 0.00
CA ASP A 123 1.31 4.30 -0.31
C ASP A 123 1.49 5.22 0.89
N ALA A 124 1.16 4.75 2.10
CA ALA A 124 1.38 5.49 3.33
C ALA A 124 2.85 5.88 3.57
N MET A 125 3.80 5.07 3.09
CA MET A 125 5.25 5.32 3.23
C MET A 125 5.85 6.02 2.01
N ALA A 126 5.37 5.73 0.80
CA ALA A 126 5.89 6.28 -0.46
C ALA A 126 5.35 7.69 -0.75
N SER A 127 4.15 8.00 -0.28
CA SER A 127 3.54 9.31 -0.44
C SER A 127 4.07 10.31 0.60
N SER A 128 4.44 11.52 0.16
CA SER A 128 4.86 12.56 1.09
C SER A 128 3.68 12.96 1.98
N ARG A 129 3.84 12.81 3.30
CA ARG A 129 3.03 13.50 4.28
C ARG A 129 3.67 14.86 4.56
N THR A 130 2.90 15.82 5.01
CA THR A 130 3.30 17.23 5.24
C THR A 130 4.58 17.42 6.07
N TYR A 131 5.10 16.34 6.69
CA TYR A 131 6.19 16.36 7.66
C TYR A 131 7.22 15.24 7.52
N ALA A 132 7.16 14.41 6.47
CA ALA A 132 8.13 13.34 6.24
C ALA A 132 8.66 13.42 4.79
N GLU A 133 9.97 13.31 4.62
CA GLU A 133 10.57 13.15 3.30
C GLU A 133 10.02 11.90 2.61
N LYS A 134 9.83 12.00 1.29
CA LYS A 134 9.42 10.85 0.47
C LYS A 134 10.50 9.78 0.56
N ARG A 135 10.11 8.59 0.97
CA ARG A 135 10.99 7.43 0.87
C ARG A 135 11.04 6.93 -0.56
N SER A 136 12.19 6.45 -0.97
CA SER A 136 12.32 5.78 -2.26
C SER A 136 11.50 4.48 -2.25
N PRO A 137 10.98 4.01 -3.40
CA PRO A 137 10.30 2.72 -3.47
C PRO A 137 11.15 1.57 -2.92
N PHE A 138 12.46 1.61 -3.13
CA PHE A 138 13.40 0.58 -2.66
C PHE A 138 13.50 0.53 -1.13
N GLU A 139 13.47 1.69 -0.46
CA GLU A 139 13.43 1.75 1.02
C GLU A 139 12.09 1.22 1.56
N VAL A 140 10.99 1.57 0.89
CA VAL A 140 9.67 1.05 1.27
C VAL A 140 9.60 -0.47 1.09
N PHE A 141 10.20 -1.03 0.04
CA PHE A 141 10.25 -2.48 -0.18
C PHE A 141 10.99 -3.21 0.95
N LYS A 142 12.06 -2.64 1.49
CA LYS A 142 12.75 -3.24 2.65
C LYS A 142 11.84 -3.32 3.87
N ILE A 143 11.03 -2.29 4.11
CA ILE A 143 10.08 -2.25 5.23
C ILE A 143 8.94 -3.25 4.99
N LEU A 144 8.32 -3.25 3.80
CA LEU A 144 7.27 -4.21 3.47
C LEU A 144 7.76 -5.66 3.58
N TYR A 145 9.00 -5.92 3.15
CA TYR A 145 9.58 -7.26 3.25
C TYR A 145 9.84 -7.67 4.70
N ALA A 146 10.25 -6.73 5.55
CA ALA A 146 10.35 -6.98 6.99
C ALA A 146 8.97 -7.32 7.60
N ASP A 147 7.92 -6.59 7.23
CA ASP A 147 6.55 -6.89 7.68
C ASP A 147 6.03 -8.26 7.18
N VAL A 148 6.50 -8.72 6.01
CA VAL A 148 6.24 -10.10 5.52
C VAL A 148 6.96 -11.12 6.41
N LEU A 149 8.25 -10.89 6.73
CA LEU A 149 9.03 -11.81 7.58
C LEU A 149 8.49 -11.86 9.01
N ASP A 150 7.96 -10.75 9.51
CA ASP A 150 7.29 -10.65 10.81
C ASP A 150 5.87 -11.29 10.80
N GLY A 151 5.41 -11.78 9.65
CA GLY A 151 4.08 -12.41 9.53
C GLY A 151 2.91 -11.43 9.49
N LYS A 152 3.15 -10.12 9.35
CA LYS A 152 2.09 -9.09 9.34
C LYS A 152 1.39 -8.96 7.99
N LEU A 153 2.16 -9.03 6.89
CA LEU A 153 1.65 -8.94 5.53
C LEU A 153 1.69 -10.30 4.84
N ASP A 154 0.71 -10.52 3.97
CA ASP A 154 0.65 -11.72 3.14
C ASP A 154 1.82 -11.74 2.14
N SER A 155 2.60 -12.82 2.16
CA SER A 155 3.82 -12.96 1.37
C SER A 155 3.54 -13.06 -0.13
N GLU A 156 2.43 -13.68 -0.54
CA GLU A 156 2.08 -13.86 -1.95
C GLU A 156 1.83 -12.48 -2.60
N TYR A 157 0.95 -11.68 -1.98
CA TYR A 157 0.56 -10.38 -2.55
C TYR A 157 1.64 -9.33 -2.39
N ALA A 158 2.36 -9.33 -1.28
CA ALA A 158 3.46 -8.38 -1.06
C ALA A 158 4.62 -8.62 -2.05
N VAL A 159 5.04 -9.88 -2.23
CA VAL A 159 6.12 -10.22 -3.18
C VAL A 159 5.69 -9.98 -4.62
N LEU A 160 4.46 -10.34 -5.00
CA LEU A 160 3.92 -10.02 -6.32
C LEU A 160 3.97 -8.52 -6.61
N PHE A 161 3.47 -7.70 -5.67
CA PHE A 161 3.47 -6.24 -5.79
C PHE A 161 4.88 -5.69 -5.96
N MET A 162 5.81 -6.04 -5.07
CA MET A 162 7.19 -5.54 -5.11
C MET A 162 7.91 -5.94 -6.40
N ARG A 163 7.77 -7.19 -6.87
CA ARG A 163 8.38 -7.65 -8.13
C ARG A 163 7.86 -6.89 -9.34
N LYS A 164 6.54 -6.72 -9.42
CA LYS A 164 5.91 -6.02 -10.55
C LYS A 164 6.24 -4.54 -10.57
N LEU A 165 6.32 -3.91 -9.40
CA LEU A 165 6.71 -2.51 -9.30
C LEU A 165 8.20 -2.32 -9.62
N ASN A 166 9.10 -3.21 -9.14
CA ASN A 166 10.51 -3.22 -9.52
C ASN A 166 10.68 -3.31 -11.05
N ALA A 167 9.97 -4.23 -11.69
CA ALA A 167 10.03 -4.37 -13.15
C ALA A 167 9.58 -3.07 -13.86
N ALA A 168 8.57 -2.38 -13.34
CA ALA A 168 8.09 -1.11 -13.89
C ALA A 168 9.07 0.07 -13.69
N LEU A 169 9.97 -0.02 -12.71
CA LEU A 169 10.99 1.00 -12.46
C LEU A 169 12.19 0.91 -13.40
N ASN A 170 12.39 -0.21 -14.10
CA ASN A 170 13.48 -0.32 -15.09
C ASN A 170 13.33 0.75 -16.18
N GLY A 171 14.46 1.43 -16.47
CA GLY A 171 14.50 2.53 -17.42
C GLY A 171 14.05 3.89 -16.87
N CYS A 172 13.51 3.95 -15.65
CA CYS A 172 13.15 5.21 -15.02
C CYS A 172 14.38 6.01 -14.58
N TRP A 173 14.25 7.33 -14.56
CA TRP A 173 15.24 8.24 -13.99
C TRP A 173 15.00 8.39 -12.49
N LEU A 174 16.08 8.43 -11.73
CA LEU A 174 16.08 8.72 -10.31
C LEU A 174 17.14 9.79 -9.97
N ARG A 175 17.00 10.36 -8.79
CA ARG A 175 18.00 11.27 -8.20
C ARG A 175 18.63 10.55 -7.02
N LEU A 176 19.96 10.51 -7.00
CA LEU A 176 20.77 9.99 -5.89
C LEU A 176 20.79 10.99 -4.72
N SER A 177 21.24 10.55 -3.55
CA SER A 177 21.33 11.37 -2.34
C SER A 177 22.29 12.57 -2.47
N ASP A 178 23.30 12.46 -3.33
CA ASP A 178 24.24 13.53 -3.67
C ASP A 178 23.68 14.54 -4.70
N GLY A 179 22.43 14.33 -5.15
CA GLY A 179 21.78 15.15 -6.16
C GLY A 179 22.02 14.72 -7.62
N THR A 180 22.90 13.74 -7.85
CA THR A 180 23.18 13.22 -9.19
C THR A 180 21.96 12.52 -9.76
N ALA A 181 21.69 12.71 -11.05
CA ALA A 181 20.61 12.00 -11.75
C ALA A 181 21.18 10.82 -12.53
N GLY A 182 20.44 9.71 -12.53
CA GLY A 182 20.80 8.54 -13.29
C GLY A 182 19.58 7.72 -13.70
N ARG A 183 19.79 6.85 -14.68
CA ARG A 183 18.76 5.96 -15.21
C ARG A 183 18.95 4.55 -14.66
N ILE A 184 17.88 3.94 -14.15
CA ILE A 184 17.89 2.53 -13.74
C ILE A 184 18.10 1.66 -14.97
N VAL A 185 19.18 0.87 -14.98
CA VAL A 185 19.51 -0.02 -16.09
C VAL A 185 19.38 -1.50 -15.72
N TYR A 186 19.41 -1.81 -14.43
CA TYR A 186 19.26 -3.18 -13.96
C TYR A 186 18.72 -3.20 -12.52
N ILE A 187 17.83 -4.13 -12.26
CA ILE A 187 17.39 -4.53 -10.91
C ILE A 187 17.40 -6.05 -10.86
N ASP A 188 18.00 -6.63 -9.83
CA ASP A 188 18.00 -8.09 -9.63
C ASP A 188 16.58 -8.59 -9.27
N GLU A 189 15.89 -9.18 -10.23
CA GLU A 189 14.51 -9.66 -10.07
C GLU A 189 14.39 -10.85 -9.12
N SER A 190 15.50 -11.54 -8.80
CA SER A 190 15.49 -12.65 -7.83
C SER A 190 15.32 -12.15 -6.40
N ARG A 191 15.67 -10.90 -6.12
CA ARG A 191 15.63 -10.26 -4.80
C ARG A 191 14.69 -9.05 -4.80
N VAL A 192 13.54 -9.18 -4.16
CA VAL A 192 12.51 -8.11 -4.14
C VAL A 192 12.97 -6.81 -3.47
N THR A 193 14.01 -6.88 -2.63
CA THR A 193 14.60 -5.73 -1.92
C THR A 193 15.93 -5.28 -2.55
N ALA A 194 16.28 -5.76 -3.76
CA ALA A 194 17.49 -5.33 -4.43
C ALA A 194 17.44 -3.83 -4.74
N MET A 195 18.58 -3.17 -4.54
CA MET A 195 18.78 -1.81 -5.02
C MET A 195 19.15 -1.85 -6.51
N PRO A 196 18.87 -0.79 -7.28
CA PRO A 196 19.16 -0.78 -8.70
C PRO A 196 20.63 -0.55 -9.01
N VAL A 197 21.05 -0.97 -10.21
CA VAL A 197 22.23 -0.43 -10.90
C VAL A 197 21.77 0.76 -11.74
N VAL A 198 22.49 1.87 -11.60
CA VAL A 198 22.13 3.16 -12.20
C VAL A 198 23.24 3.59 -13.18
N GLN A 199 22.84 4.02 -14.37
CA GLN A 199 23.73 4.64 -15.34
C GLN A 199 23.65 6.17 -15.22
N LEU A 200 24.81 6.80 -15.04
CA LEU A 200 24.95 8.25 -15.00
C LEU A 200 25.01 8.86 -16.39
N ALA A 201 24.91 10.18 -16.48
CA ALA A 201 24.95 10.93 -17.74
C ALA A 201 26.29 10.79 -18.50
N ASP A 202 27.39 10.57 -17.79
CA ASP A 202 28.72 10.33 -18.35
C ASP A 202 28.95 8.88 -18.81
N GLY A 203 27.94 8.02 -18.65
CA GLY A 203 28.00 6.58 -18.96
C GLY A 203 28.51 5.70 -17.83
N GLY A 204 28.97 6.27 -16.71
CA GLY A 204 29.38 5.53 -15.53
C GLY A 204 28.23 4.70 -14.93
N LEU A 205 28.56 3.56 -14.33
CA LEU A 205 27.60 2.69 -13.64
C LEU A 205 27.85 2.73 -12.15
N ILE A 206 26.77 2.84 -11.39
CA ILE A 206 26.77 2.73 -9.92
C ILE A 206 25.84 1.59 -9.51
N ASP A 207 26.38 0.61 -8.78
CA ASP A 207 25.57 -0.43 -8.11
C ASP A 207 25.20 0.06 -6.70
N LEU A 208 23.92 0.27 -6.46
CA LEU A 208 23.43 0.75 -5.15
C LEU A 208 23.24 -0.37 -4.13
N ASN A 209 23.63 -1.62 -4.43
CA ASN A 209 23.65 -2.75 -3.49
C ASN A 209 24.95 -2.80 -2.66
N THR A 210 25.98 -2.03 -3.01
CA THR A 210 27.32 -2.02 -2.38
C THR A 210 27.44 -0.98 -1.29
#